data_4cb8e4ed0cd3fa3a95b738e77d635bbe
#
_entry.id   4cb8e4ed0cd3fa3a95b738e77d635bbe
#
_cell.length_a   1.000
_cell.length_b   1.000
_cell.length_c   1.000
_cell.angle_alpha   90.00
_cell.angle_beta   90.00
_cell.angle_gamma   90.00
#
_symmetry.space_group_name_H-M   'P 1'
#
loop_
_entity.id
_entity.type
_entity.pdbx_description
1 polymer ?
#
loop_
_entity_poly.entity_id
_entity_poly.type
_entity_poly.pdbx_seq_one_letter_code
_entity_poly.pdbx_strand_id
1 'polypeptide(L)'
;MRQEQTGNPWRTLGSRRVYENPWISVREDSVIRPDGEPGIYGVVHYKNTAVGVLPVENDHVYLVGQYRYPLERYSWEIPEGGCPEDEEPLRAARRELREETGLEAGSWRRLGEAFLSNSVADEYAVWFLATDLSPGEPQNEGTEVIGVRRVPLREAVAMATDGRITDALSVLALTSYALEKVGNDRGP
;
A
#
# COMPACT_ATOMS: atom_id res chain seq x y z
N MET A 1 19.51 -32.22 -1.38
CA MET A 1 19.09 -30.82 -1.12
C MET A 1 19.68 -29.97 -2.22
N ARG A 2 18.84 -29.29 -3.05
CA ARG A 2 19.36 -28.30 -4.01
C ARG A 2 19.83 -27.08 -3.21
N GLN A 3 21.06 -26.61 -3.44
CA GLN A 3 21.51 -25.32 -2.91
C GLN A 3 20.54 -24.23 -3.38
N GLU A 4 20.02 -23.43 -2.44
CA GLU A 4 19.24 -22.25 -2.80
C GLU A 4 20.14 -21.32 -3.63
N GLN A 5 19.76 -21.11 -4.89
CA GLN A 5 20.40 -20.10 -5.75
C GLN A 5 19.94 -18.72 -5.27
N THR A 6 20.78 -18.01 -4.52
CA THR A 6 20.49 -16.65 -4.02
C THR A 6 20.99 -15.55 -4.97
N GLY A 7 21.69 -15.90 -6.06
CA GLY A 7 22.19 -14.94 -7.05
C GLY A 7 21.17 -14.62 -8.14
N ASN A 8 21.30 -13.43 -8.75
CA ASN A 8 20.46 -13.04 -9.89
C ASN A 8 20.76 -13.93 -11.11
N PRO A 9 19.83 -14.76 -11.58
CA PRO A 9 20.04 -15.62 -12.75
C PRO A 9 19.83 -14.90 -14.09
N TRP A 10 19.36 -13.64 -14.07
CA TRP A 10 19.14 -12.81 -15.24
C TRP A 10 20.40 -12.00 -15.59
N ARG A 11 20.69 -11.81 -16.86
CA ARG A 11 21.75 -10.93 -17.33
C ARG A 11 21.19 -9.84 -18.21
N THR A 12 21.21 -8.60 -17.76
CA THR A 12 20.79 -7.43 -18.53
C THR A 12 21.85 -7.11 -19.58
N LEU A 13 21.43 -6.96 -20.83
CA LEU A 13 22.26 -6.59 -21.97
C LEU A 13 22.13 -5.10 -22.30
N GLY A 14 20.98 -4.51 -22.03
CA GLY A 14 20.68 -3.10 -22.27
C GLY A 14 19.31 -2.74 -21.71
N SER A 15 19.10 -1.46 -21.46
CA SER A 15 17.85 -0.91 -20.92
C SER A 15 17.44 0.33 -21.70
N ARG A 16 16.15 0.48 -21.94
CA ARG A 16 15.57 1.72 -22.49
C ARG A 16 14.32 2.14 -21.72
N ARG A 17 14.18 3.42 -21.45
CA ARG A 17 12.93 3.97 -20.90
C ARG A 17 11.93 4.06 -22.05
N VAL A 18 10.72 3.50 -21.84
CA VAL A 18 9.66 3.47 -22.87
C VAL A 18 8.48 4.39 -22.54
N TYR A 19 8.30 4.74 -21.25
CA TYR A 19 7.28 5.67 -20.81
C TYR A 19 7.69 6.35 -19.50
N GLU A 20 7.24 7.59 -19.29
CA GLU A 20 7.42 8.31 -18.04
C GLU A 20 6.33 9.38 -17.84
N ASN A 21 5.89 9.53 -16.60
CA ASN A 21 5.02 10.60 -16.13
C ASN A 21 5.44 11.03 -14.69
N PRO A 22 4.73 11.94 -13.99
CA PRO A 22 5.08 12.33 -12.63
C PRO A 22 5.10 11.20 -11.60
N TRP A 23 4.35 10.11 -11.80
CA TRP A 23 4.16 9.04 -10.81
C TRP A 23 4.98 7.78 -11.09
N ILE A 24 5.10 7.41 -12.37
CA ILE A 24 5.77 6.17 -12.78
C ILE A 24 6.73 6.39 -13.94
N SER A 25 7.69 5.49 -14.07
CA SER A 25 8.40 5.26 -15.33
C SER A 25 8.37 3.78 -15.70
N VAL A 26 8.42 3.49 -16.99
CA VAL A 26 8.48 2.12 -17.51
C VAL A 26 9.77 1.97 -18.32
N ARG A 27 10.58 0.97 -17.98
CA ARG A 27 11.73 0.56 -18.76
C ARG A 27 11.52 -0.81 -19.36
N GLU A 28 12.14 -1.05 -20.50
CA GLU A 28 12.28 -2.36 -21.12
C GLU A 28 13.76 -2.73 -21.15
N ASP A 29 14.08 -3.88 -20.57
CA ASP A 29 15.42 -4.45 -20.55
C ASP A 29 15.53 -5.58 -21.57
N SER A 30 16.57 -5.55 -22.41
CA SER A 30 17.00 -6.71 -23.18
C SER A 30 17.81 -7.60 -22.25
N VAL A 31 17.43 -8.87 -22.13
CA VAL A 31 18.03 -9.75 -21.12
C VAL A 31 18.43 -11.11 -21.72
N ILE A 32 19.34 -11.81 -21.04
CA ILE A 32 19.44 -13.26 -21.13
C ILE A 32 18.70 -13.85 -19.95
N ARG A 33 17.73 -14.70 -20.24
CA ARG A 33 16.88 -15.39 -19.27
C ARG A 33 17.67 -16.49 -18.52
N PRO A 34 17.13 -17.01 -17.39
CA PRO A 34 17.77 -18.11 -16.64
C PRO A 34 18.00 -19.38 -17.45
N ASP A 35 17.22 -19.62 -18.52
CA ASP A 35 17.38 -20.73 -19.45
C ASP A 35 18.50 -20.52 -20.50
N GLY A 36 19.15 -19.35 -20.50
CA GLY A 36 20.20 -18.97 -21.43
C GLY A 36 19.74 -18.30 -22.71
N GLU A 37 18.42 -18.22 -22.96
CA GLU A 37 17.86 -17.65 -24.17
C GLU A 37 17.66 -16.12 -24.06
N PRO A 38 17.74 -15.37 -25.17
CA PRO A 38 17.42 -13.95 -25.20
C PRO A 38 15.94 -13.71 -24.85
N GLY A 39 15.65 -12.54 -24.26
CA GLY A 39 14.31 -12.10 -23.93
C GLY A 39 14.25 -10.61 -23.61
N ILE A 40 13.07 -10.17 -23.25
CA ILE A 40 12.82 -8.81 -22.74
C ILE A 40 12.20 -8.89 -21.35
N TYR A 41 12.44 -7.85 -20.52
CA TYR A 41 11.79 -7.67 -19.24
C TYR A 41 11.27 -6.24 -19.13
N GLY A 42 9.94 -6.08 -18.94
CA GLY A 42 9.33 -4.80 -18.66
C GLY A 42 9.30 -4.56 -17.16
N VAL A 43 9.73 -3.37 -16.73
CA VAL A 43 9.71 -2.98 -15.32
C VAL A 43 9.01 -1.64 -15.16
N VAL A 44 8.02 -1.61 -14.26
CA VAL A 44 7.37 -0.37 -13.81
C VAL A 44 8.06 0.11 -12.55
N HIS A 45 8.58 1.32 -12.59
CA HIS A 45 9.17 2.00 -11.43
C HIS A 45 8.19 3.02 -10.89
N TYR A 46 7.85 2.91 -9.61
CA TYR A 46 7.05 3.89 -8.87
C TYR A 46 7.97 4.93 -8.23
N LYS A 47 7.67 6.21 -8.45
CA LYS A 47 8.50 7.33 -7.97
C LYS A 47 8.30 7.63 -6.48
N ASN A 48 7.19 7.17 -5.91
CA ASN A 48 6.86 7.34 -4.51
C ASN A 48 6.72 5.97 -3.83
N THR A 49 7.08 5.92 -2.55
CA THR A 49 6.67 4.82 -1.67
C THR A 49 5.18 4.96 -1.37
N ALA A 50 4.41 3.88 -1.45
CA ALA A 50 3.04 3.88 -0.99
C ALA A 50 3.00 3.87 0.55
N VAL A 51 2.16 4.72 1.14
CA VAL A 51 1.93 4.71 2.59
C VAL A 51 0.45 4.46 2.87
N GLY A 52 0.16 3.54 3.80
CA GLY A 52 -1.18 3.26 4.26
C GLY A 52 -1.34 3.50 5.75
N VAL A 53 -2.54 3.86 6.17
CA VAL A 53 -2.89 4.09 7.56
C VAL A 53 -4.08 3.23 7.93
N LEU A 54 -3.96 2.46 9.03
CA LEU A 54 -5.07 1.76 9.66
C LEU A 54 -5.53 2.55 10.89
N PRO A 55 -6.54 3.44 10.75
CA PRO A 55 -7.02 4.25 11.87
C PRO A 55 -8.01 3.44 12.68
N VAL A 56 -7.65 3.13 13.93
CA VAL A 56 -8.47 2.27 14.81
C VAL A 56 -8.90 3.03 16.06
N GLU A 57 -10.20 2.98 16.36
CA GLU A 57 -10.79 3.53 17.56
C GLU A 57 -11.97 2.67 18.03
N ASN A 58 -11.95 2.22 19.30
CA ASN A 58 -13.06 1.47 19.92
C ASN A 58 -13.55 0.29 19.04
N ASP A 59 -12.61 -0.57 18.59
CA ASP A 59 -12.83 -1.71 17.69
C ASP A 59 -13.53 -1.36 16.36
N HIS A 60 -13.37 -0.13 15.90
CA HIS A 60 -13.77 0.32 14.56
C HIS A 60 -12.56 0.82 13.79
N VAL A 61 -12.68 0.78 12.48
CA VAL A 61 -11.71 1.37 11.55
C VAL A 61 -12.39 2.41 10.66
N TYR A 62 -11.62 3.39 10.21
CA TYR A 62 -12.08 4.34 9.21
C TYR A 62 -11.54 3.89 7.85
N LEU A 63 -12.47 3.74 6.91
CA LEU A 63 -12.18 3.44 5.52
C LEU A 63 -12.51 4.65 4.67
N VAL A 64 -11.78 4.81 3.58
CA VAL A 64 -12.02 5.79 2.53
C VAL A 64 -12.55 5.09 1.29
N GLY A 65 -13.41 5.75 0.54
CA GLY A 65 -13.98 5.19 -0.67
C GLY A 65 -13.85 6.17 -1.82
N GLN A 66 -13.36 5.69 -2.95
CA GLN A 66 -13.18 6.48 -4.16
C GLN A 66 -13.35 5.66 -5.42
N TYR A 67 -13.53 6.32 -6.56
CA TYR A 67 -13.55 5.68 -7.86
C TYR A 67 -12.11 5.51 -8.38
N ARG A 68 -11.65 4.28 -8.46
CA ARG A 68 -10.32 3.96 -9.01
C ARG A 68 -10.38 3.84 -10.54
N TYR A 69 -9.85 4.85 -11.22
CA TYR A 69 -9.86 4.94 -12.68
C TYR A 69 -9.32 3.67 -13.38
N PRO A 70 -8.18 3.07 -12.98
CA PRO A 70 -7.65 1.88 -13.64
C PRO A 70 -8.53 0.63 -13.47
N LEU A 71 -9.37 0.59 -12.44
CA LEU A 71 -10.25 -0.53 -12.12
C LEU A 71 -11.69 -0.32 -12.65
N GLU A 72 -12.00 0.90 -13.10
CA GLU A 72 -13.33 1.35 -13.55
C GLU A 72 -14.45 1.05 -12.53
N ARG A 73 -14.12 1.15 -11.23
CA ARG A 73 -15.08 0.88 -10.14
C ARG A 73 -14.78 1.68 -8.87
N TYR A 74 -15.81 1.75 -8.03
CA TYR A 74 -15.68 2.28 -6.68
C TYR A 74 -14.96 1.26 -5.79
N SER A 75 -14.01 1.72 -4.96
CA SER A 75 -13.21 0.90 -4.05
C SER A 75 -13.26 1.47 -2.64
N TRP A 76 -13.38 0.60 -1.64
CA TRP A 76 -13.19 0.92 -0.23
C TRP A 76 -11.81 0.45 0.20
N GLU A 77 -11.08 1.34 0.85
CA GLU A 77 -9.65 1.18 1.17
C GLU A 77 -9.37 1.78 2.55
N ILE A 78 -8.19 1.49 3.11
CA ILE A 78 -7.67 2.32 4.20
C ILE A 78 -7.22 3.66 3.63
N PRO A 79 -7.08 4.73 4.42
CA PRO A 79 -6.40 5.95 3.99
C PRO A 79 -5.00 5.62 3.48
N GLU A 80 -4.66 6.08 2.26
CA GLU A 80 -3.39 5.75 1.62
C GLU A 80 -2.98 6.77 0.56
N GLY A 81 -1.68 6.96 0.39
CA GLY A 81 -1.16 7.82 -0.65
C GLY A 81 0.32 7.72 -0.89
N GLY A 82 0.86 8.66 -1.62
CA GLY A 82 2.26 8.67 -2.02
C GLY A 82 3.16 9.38 -1.01
N CYS A 83 4.30 8.78 -0.70
CA CYS A 83 5.40 9.36 0.05
C CYS A 83 6.56 9.66 -0.91
N PRO A 84 6.82 10.94 -1.27
CA PRO A 84 7.98 11.32 -2.05
C PRO A 84 9.30 10.91 -1.38
N GLU A 85 10.36 10.80 -2.17
CA GLU A 85 11.69 10.34 -1.72
C GLU A 85 12.28 11.22 -0.59
N ASP A 86 11.92 12.50 -0.55
CA ASP A 86 12.39 13.49 0.43
C ASP A 86 11.45 13.61 1.66
N GLU A 87 10.35 12.86 1.70
CA GLU A 87 9.42 12.83 2.83
C GLU A 87 9.63 11.55 3.68
N GLU A 88 9.54 11.70 5.01
CA GLU A 88 9.58 10.56 5.92
C GLU A 88 8.23 9.83 5.91
N PRO A 89 8.17 8.47 5.79
CA PRO A 89 6.93 7.72 5.63
C PRO A 89 5.86 7.96 6.70
N LEU A 90 6.27 8.14 7.96
CA LEU A 90 5.30 8.46 9.03
C LEU A 90 4.71 9.87 8.86
N ARG A 91 5.48 10.80 8.32
CA ARG A 91 4.97 12.16 8.03
C ARG A 91 3.94 12.11 6.89
N ALA A 92 4.23 11.37 5.82
CA ALA A 92 3.28 11.14 4.74
C ALA A 92 2.00 10.47 5.25
N ALA A 93 2.12 9.43 6.09
CA ALA A 93 0.96 8.76 6.69
C ALA A 93 0.08 9.70 7.52
N ARG A 94 0.68 10.63 8.27
CA ARG A 94 -0.07 11.66 9.02
C ARG A 94 -0.80 12.63 8.11
N ARG A 95 -0.15 13.03 7.02
CA ARG A 95 -0.73 13.92 6.01
C ARG A 95 -1.92 13.25 5.35
N GLU A 96 -1.79 12.03 4.83
CA GLU A 96 -2.83 11.27 4.16
C GLU A 96 -4.04 11.01 5.07
N LEU A 97 -3.81 10.60 6.34
CA LEU A 97 -4.91 10.43 7.29
C LEU A 97 -5.75 11.70 7.43
N ARG A 98 -5.09 12.86 7.56
CA ARG A 98 -5.79 14.13 7.72
C ARG A 98 -6.47 14.59 6.44
N GLU A 99 -5.81 14.48 5.29
CA GLU A 99 -6.33 14.89 3.98
C GLU A 99 -7.58 14.09 3.62
N GLU A 100 -7.54 12.76 3.75
CA GLU A 100 -8.62 11.89 3.32
C GLU A 100 -9.75 11.74 4.33
N THR A 101 -9.47 11.83 5.64
CA THR A 101 -10.48 11.57 6.68
C THR A 101 -10.81 12.76 7.58
N GLY A 102 -9.98 13.79 7.58
CA GLY A 102 -10.07 14.87 8.57
C GLY A 102 -9.72 14.43 10.00
N LEU A 103 -9.03 13.31 10.17
CA LEU A 103 -8.62 12.79 11.48
C LEU A 103 -7.13 13.04 11.73
N GLU A 104 -6.79 13.19 12.99
CA GLU A 104 -5.44 13.13 13.52
C GLU A 104 -5.31 11.98 14.54
N ALA A 105 -4.09 11.50 14.77
CA ALA A 105 -3.83 10.42 15.72
C ALA A 105 -2.70 10.78 16.70
N GLY A 106 -2.90 10.46 17.97
CA GLY A 106 -1.92 10.67 19.05
C GLY A 106 -0.85 9.56 19.11
N SER A 107 -1.18 8.35 18.64
CA SER A 107 -0.30 7.19 18.70
C SER A 107 -0.13 6.54 17.33
N TRP A 108 1.13 6.19 17.01
CA TRP A 108 1.51 5.64 15.72
C TRP A 108 2.46 4.45 15.89
N ARG A 109 2.22 3.40 15.13
CA ARG A 109 3.10 2.24 15.08
C ARG A 109 3.16 1.66 13.68
N ARG A 110 4.36 1.41 13.16
CA ARG A 110 4.52 0.69 11.89
C ARG A 110 4.00 -0.74 12.05
N LEU A 111 3.10 -1.15 11.18
CA LEU A 111 2.54 -2.50 11.14
C LEU A 111 3.28 -3.43 10.18
N GLY A 112 3.75 -2.90 9.05
CA GLY A 112 4.43 -3.72 8.08
C GLY A 112 4.93 -2.96 6.85
N GLU A 113 5.48 -3.74 5.93
CA GLU A 113 5.97 -3.30 4.63
C GLU A 113 5.91 -4.44 3.62
N ALA A 114 5.74 -4.13 2.34
CA ALA A 114 5.74 -5.11 1.26
C ALA A 114 6.02 -4.48 -0.11
N PHE A 115 6.44 -5.30 -1.06
CA PHE A 115 6.34 -4.98 -2.48
C PHE A 115 4.99 -5.47 -2.99
N LEU A 116 4.17 -4.58 -3.58
CA LEU A 116 2.79 -4.91 -3.96
C LEU A 116 2.71 -5.74 -5.25
N SER A 117 3.66 -5.60 -6.17
CA SER A 117 3.68 -6.34 -7.44
C SER A 117 5.11 -6.68 -7.91
N ASN A 118 5.83 -7.46 -7.11
CA ASN A 118 7.28 -7.72 -7.25
C ASN A 118 7.73 -8.47 -8.51
N SER A 119 6.82 -8.91 -9.36
CA SER A 119 7.16 -9.58 -10.63
C SER A 119 7.34 -8.61 -11.80
N VAL A 120 6.78 -7.39 -11.71
CA VAL A 120 6.75 -6.43 -12.81
C VAL A 120 6.99 -4.99 -12.35
N ALA A 121 6.85 -4.71 -11.06
CA ALA A 121 6.98 -3.40 -10.48
C ALA A 121 7.87 -3.42 -9.23
N ASP A 122 8.43 -2.28 -8.89
CA ASP A 122 9.16 -2.06 -7.63
C ASP A 122 8.33 -1.26 -6.62
N GLU A 123 7.00 -1.25 -6.77
CA GLU A 123 6.09 -0.57 -5.87
C GLU A 123 6.25 -1.09 -4.44
N TYR A 124 6.86 -0.25 -3.62
CA TYR A 124 7.10 -0.52 -2.21
C TYR A 124 6.09 0.21 -1.35
N ALA A 125 5.53 -0.49 -0.37
CA ALA A 125 4.53 0.04 0.53
C ALA A 125 4.92 -0.15 1.99
N VAL A 126 4.56 0.82 2.83
CA VAL A 126 4.63 0.74 4.30
C VAL A 126 3.28 1.14 4.88
N TRP A 127 2.86 0.51 5.99
CA TRP A 127 1.61 0.90 6.62
C TRP A 127 1.74 1.00 8.14
N PHE A 128 0.92 1.87 8.70
CA PHE A 128 0.95 2.24 10.10
C PHE A 128 -0.42 2.01 10.76
N LEU A 129 -0.40 1.58 12.00
CA LEU A 129 -1.53 1.69 12.91
C LEU A 129 -1.57 3.10 13.47
N ALA A 130 -2.73 3.73 13.43
CA ALA A 130 -3.02 5.01 14.05
C ALA A 130 -4.12 4.84 15.11
N THR A 131 -3.86 5.25 16.34
CA THR A 131 -4.81 5.22 17.47
C THR A 131 -4.82 6.55 18.20
N ASP A 132 -5.68 6.68 19.20
CA ASP A 132 -5.92 7.95 19.91
C ASP A 132 -6.37 9.03 18.91
N LEU A 133 -7.43 8.67 18.15
CA LEU A 133 -7.93 9.51 17.07
C LEU A 133 -8.68 10.71 17.61
N SER A 134 -8.52 11.84 16.92
CA SER A 134 -9.23 13.09 17.19
C SER A 134 -9.60 13.78 15.89
N PRO A 135 -10.66 14.61 15.86
CA PRO A 135 -10.94 15.45 14.71
C PRO A 135 -9.79 16.42 14.43
N GLY A 136 -9.36 16.49 13.18
CA GLY A 136 -8.42 17.49 12.67
C GLY A 136 -9.12 18.51 11.78
N GLU A 137 -8.36 19.47 11.27
CA GLU A 137 -8.85 20.39 10.24
C GLU A 137 -8.87 19.67 8.89
N PRO A 138 -10.04 19.49 8.22
CA PRO A 138 -10.09 18.87 6.89
C PRO A 138 -9.26 19.68 5.89
N GLN A 139 -8.39 19.00 5.16
CA GLN A 139 -7.58 19.60 4.09
C GLN A 139 -7.82 18.84 2.79
N ASN A 140 -9.06 18.87 2.29
CA ASN A 140 -9.38 18.25 1.01
C ASN A 140 -8.66 19.01 -0.12
N GLU A 141 -7.73 18.37 -0.77
CA GLU A 141 -7.31 18.78 -2.11
C GLU A 141 -8.47 18.52 -3.06
N GLY A 142 -9.03 19.57 -3.66
CA GLY A 142 -10.31 19.55 -4.39
C GLY A 142 -10.34 18.72 -5.70
N THR A 143 -9.42 17.79 -5.89
CA THR A 143 -9.34 16.89 -7.05
C THR A 143 -9.91 15.50 -6.78
N GLU A 144 -10.17 15.13 -5.51
CA GLU A 144 -10.67 13.81 -5.13
C GLU A 144 -12.02 13.89 -4.43
N VAL A 145 -12.95 13.03 -4.85
CA VAL A 145 -14.25 12.83 -4.19
C VAL A 145 -14.13 11.60 -3.32
N ILE A 146 -13.76 11.80 -2.05
CA ILE A 146 -13.54 10.74 -1.08
C ILE A 146 -14.73 10.64 -0.12
N GLY A 147 -15.28 9.43 0.00
CA GLY A 147 -16.26 9.09 1.04
C GLY A 147 -15.55 8.48 2.26
N VAL A 148 -15.87 8.91 3.47
CA VAL A 148 -15.35 8.32 4.70
C VAL A 148 -16.40 7.44 5.37
N ARG A 149 -16.01 6.24 5.82
CA ARG A 149 -16.88 5.30 6.48
C ARG A 149 -16.22 4.70 7.73
N ARG A 150 -16.87 4.78 8.86
CA ARG A 150 -16.47 4.09 10.08
C ARG A 150 -17.19 2.75 10.17
N VAL A 151 -16.45 1.65 10.24
CA VAL A 151 -17.00 0.29 10.28
C VAL A 151 -16.38 -0.51 11.43
N PRO A 152 -17.08 -1.50 12.00
CA PRO A 152 -16.48 -2.42 12.95
C PRO A 152 -15.24 -3.11 12.36
N LEU A 153 -14.16 -3.23 13.13
CA LEU A 153 -12.92 -3.88 12.68
C LEU A 153 -13.17 -5.29 12.11
N ARG A 154 -14.02 -6.07 12.79
CA ARG A 154 -14.40 -7.41 12.31
C ARG A 154 -15.07 -7.40 10.93
N GLU A 155 -15.86 -6.36 10.64
CA GLU A 155 -16.51 -6.20 9.33
C GLU A 155 -15.47 -5.83 8.27
N ALA A 156 -14.57 -4.90 8.56
CA ALA A 156 -13.50 -4.52 7.64
C ALA A 156 -12.59 -5.71 7.30
N VAL A 157 -12.24 -6.54 8.30
CA VAL A 157 -11.49 -7.79 8.09
C VAL A 157 -12.28 -8.78 7.23
N ALA A 158 -13.59 -8.94 7.47
CA ALA A 158 -14.43 -9.75 6.60
C ALA A 158 -14.46 -9.20 5.17
N MET A 159 -14.57 -7.89 4.99
CA MET A 159 -14.52 -7.25 3.67
C MET A 159 -13.19 -7.49 2.94
N ALA A 160 -12.06 -7.53 3.66
CA ALA A 160 -10.76 -7.84 3.09
C ALA A 160 -10.63 -9.33 2.69
N THR A 161 -11.34 -10.24 3.39
CA THR A 161 -11.23 -11.69 3.14
C THR A 161 -12.30 -12.23 2.18
N ASP A 162 -13.42 -11.54 2.01
CA ASP A 162 -14.50 -11.94 1.11
C ASP A 162 -14.52 -11.18 -0.24
N GLY A 163 -13.52 -10.32 -0.49
CA GLY A 163 -13.30 -9.62 -1.75
C GLY A 163 -14.10 -8.33 -1.92
N ARG A 164 -14.75 -7.82 -0.88
CA ARG A 164 -15.36 -6.47 -0.89
C ARG A 164 -14.32 -5.35 -0.81
N ILE A 165 -13.19 -5.59 -0.16
CA ILE A 165 -11.97 -4.80 -0.25
C ILE A 165 -10.96 -5.60 -1.07
N THR A 166 -10.46 -5.03 -2.14
CA THR A 166 -9.54 -5.68 -3.08
C THR A 166 -8.22 -4.93 -3.26
N ASP A 167 -8.08 -3.78 -2.61
CA ASP A 167 -6.82 -3.09 -2.53
C ASP A 167 -5.82 -3.90 -1.68
N ALA A 168 -4.62 -4.12 -2.23
CA ALA A 168 -3.63 -4.99 -1.61
C ALA A 168 -3.10 -4.44 -0.28
N LEU A 169 -2.86 -3.13 -0.20
CA LEU A 169 -2.34 -2.49 1.01
C LEU A 169 -3.37 -2.53 2.14
N SER A 170 -4.64 -2.27 1.83
CA SER A 170 -5.76 -2.40 2.77
C SER A 170 -5.93 -3.83 3.28
N VAL A 171 -5.86 -4.83 2.38
CA VAL A 171 -5.95 -6.24 2.76
C VAL A 171 -4.80 -6.63 3.69
N LEU A 172 -3.56 -6.24 3.37
CA LEU A 172 -2.39 -6.50 4.20
C LEU A 172 -2.51 -5.84 5.58
N ALA A 173 -2.89 -4.57 5.64
CA ALA A 173 -3.02 -3.83 6.90
C ALA A 173 -4.09 -4.43 7.82
N LEU A 174 -5.29 -4.69 7.29
CA LEU A 174 -6.42 -5.25 8.05
C LEU A 174 -6.13 -6.66 8.55
N THR A 175 -5.59 -7.52 7.69
CA THR A 175 -5.34 -8.92 8.05
C THR A 175 -4.15 -9.07 9.00
N SER A 176 -3.05 -8.33 8.79
CA SER A 176 -1.89 -8.37 9.68
C SER A 176 -2.26 -7.90 11.10
N TYR A 177 -3.03 -6.82 11.21
CA TYR A 177 -3.51 -6.33 12.50
C TYR A 177 -4.47 -7.30 13.20
N ALA A 178 -5.38 -7.94 12.45
CA ALA A 178 -6.28 -8.95 12.99
C ALA A 178 -5.53 -10.16 13.54
N LEU A 179 -4.51 -10.65 12.81
CA LEU A 179 -3.66 -11.75 13.26
C LEU A 179 -2.86 -11.41 14.52
N GLU A 180 -2.34 -10.20 14.62
CA GLU A 180 -1.63 -9.71 15.80
C GLU A 180 -2.56 -9.70 17.03
N LYS A 181 -3.81 -9.20 16.91
CA LYS A 181 -4.79 -9.22 18.00
C LYS A 181 -5.06 -10.65 18.48
N VAL A 182 -5.30 -11.59 17.58
CA VAL A 182 -5.53 -13.00 17.94
C VAL A 182 -4.31 -13.62 18.63
N GLY A 183 -3.09 -13.24 18.22
CA GLY A 183 -1.85 -13.69 18.87
C GLY A 183 -1.73 -13.20 20.32
N ASN A 184 -2.08 -11.94 20.55
CA ASN A 184 -2.03 -11.31 21.88
C ASN A 184 -3.10 -11.84 22.84
N ASP A 185 -4.30 -12.21 22.33
CA ASP A 185 -5.40 -12.78 23.15
C ASP A 185 -5.13 -14.22 23.61
N ARG A 186 -4.15 -14.92 22.99
CA ARG A 186 -3.82 -16.31 23.37
C ARG A 186 -2.81 -16.44 24.49
N GLY A 187 -2.25 -15.30 25.01
CA GLY A 187 -1.35 -15.22 26.19
C GLY A 187 -0.17 -16.24 26.18
N PRO A 188 0.86 -16.04 26.99
CA PRO A 188 1.93 -17.03 27.11
C PRO A 188 1.45 -18.34 27.69
#